data_0aeef9fe121e4af7affdb43bc0f6a69e
#
_entry.id   0aeef9fe121e4af7affdb43bc0f6a69e
#
_cell.length_a   1.000
_cell.length_b   1.000
_cell.length_c   1.000
_cell.angle_alpha   90.00
_cell.angle_beta   90.00
_cell.angle_gamma   90.00
#
_symmetry.space_group_name_H-M   'P 1'
#
loop_
_entity.id
_entity.type
_entity.pdbx_description
1 polymer ?
#
loop_
_entity_poly.entity_id
_entity_poly.type
_entity_poly.pdbx_seq_one_letter_code
_entity_poly.pdbx_strand_id
1 'polypeptide(L)'
;MGYATKSPWVIHYDASSCNGCDIEVLAALCPGFDVERFGIINTGNPKHADIFLVTGSVNERNISVVKQIYDQMVEPKVVVACGTCACSGGIFHDCYNVIGGVDQAIPVDVYAPGCAVRPEAIIDGVVQALGILDEKSKALKAAKRGA
;
A
#
# COMPACT_ATOMS: atom_id res chain seq x y z
N MET A 1 20.92 -3.55 5.51
CA MET A 1 19.82 -3.21 4.57
C MET A 1 19.79 -4.24 3.47
N GLY A 2 18.62 -4.87 3.26
CA GLY A 2 18.39 -5.80 2.13
C GLY A 2 18.26 -5.04 0.81
N TYR A 3 18.34 -5.76 -0.32
CA TYR A 3 18.19 -5.15 -1.65
C TYR A 3 16.81 -4.48 -1.83
N ALA A 4 15.75 -5.12 -1.36
CA ALA A 4 14.37 -4.61 -1.43
C ALA A 4 14.15 -3.29 -0.66
N THR A 5 14.95 -3.00 0.36
CA THR A 5 14.84 -1.74 1.12
C THR A 5 15.60 -0.58 0.49
N LYS A 6 16.44 -0.84 -0.52
CA LYS A 6 17.18 0.20 -1.25
C LYS A 6 16.43 0.72 -2.47
N SER A 7 15.61 -0.11 -3.08
CA SER A 7 14.81 0.21 -4.26
C SER A 7 13.51 -0.60 -4.20
N PRO A 8 12.56 -0.20 -3.32
CA PRO A 8 11.30 -0.92 -3.19
C PRO A 8 10.42 -0.66 -4.40
N TRP A 9 9.77 -1.71 -4.86
CA TRP A 9 8.78 -1.61 -5.91
C TRP A 9 7.39 -1.50 -5.28
N VAL A 10 6.64 -0.52 -5.72
CA VAL A 10 5.32 -0.19 -5.19
C VAL A 10 4.26 -0.51 -6.23
N ILE A 11 3.20 -1.16 -5.83
CA ILE A 11 1.97 -1.28 -6.63
C ILE A 11 0.87 -0.43 -6.00
N HIS A 12 0.22 0.40 -6.80
CA HIS A 12 -0.94 1.18 -6.39
C HIS A 12 -2.21 0.58 -6.96
N TYR A 13 -3.25 0.47 -6.15
CA TYR A 13 -4.57 0.01 -6.55
C TYR A 13 -5.67 0.90 -5.94
N ASP A 14 -6.54 1.37 -6.79
CA ASP A 14 -7.76 2.09 -6.41
C ASP A 14 -8.89 1.09 -6.09
N ALA A 15 -9.26 1.02 -4.82
CA ALA A 15 -10.38 0.21 -4.33
C ALA A 15 -11.64 1.07 -4.19
N SER A 16 -12.13 1.64 -5.30
CA SER A 16 -13.29 2.56 -5.38
C SER A 16 -13.10 3.87 -4.60
N SER A 17 -12.03 4.57 -4.90
CA SER A 17 -11.79 5.92 -4.38
C SER A 17 -12.58 6.99 -5.15
N CYS A 18 -12.62 8.20 -4.59
CA CYS A 18 -13.06 9.40 -5.32
C CYS A 18 -11.96 10.01 -6.21
N ASN A 19 -10.84 9.31 -6.40
CA ASN A 19 -9.60 9.71 -7.06
C ASN A 19 -8.80 10.83 -6.36
N GLY A 20 -9.25 11.37 -5.24
CA GLY A 20 -8.49 12.39 -4.51
C GLY A 20 -7.14 11.86 -4.01
N CYS A 21 -7.14 10.73 -3.34
CA CYS A 21 -5.90 10.09 -2.87
C CYS A 21 -5.03 9.56 -4.01
N ASP A 22 -5.64 9.13 -5.12
CA ASP A 22 -4.91 8.61 -6.28
C ASP A 22 -4.11 9.70 -6.98
N ILE A 23 -4.68 10.91 -7.10
CA ILE A 23 -3.99 12.09 -7.61
C ILE A 23 -2.80 12.43 -6.71
N GLU A 24 -2.96 12.34 -5.39
CA GLU A 24 -1.88 12.61 -4.43
C GLU A 24 -0.78 11.53 -4.47
N VAL A 25 -1.13 10.26 -4.70
CA VAL A 25 -0.14 9.19 -4.95
C VAL A 25 0.65 9.49 -6.21
N LEU A 26 -0.01 9.89 -7.29
CA LEU A 26 0.68 10.29 -8.53
C LEU A 26 1.51 11.57 -8.35
N ALA A 27 1.04 12.53 -7.56
CA ALA A 27 1.79 13.73 -7.23
C ALA A 27 3.08 13.41 -6.47
N ALA A 28 3.07 12.39 -5.58
CA ALA A 28 4.26 11.92 -4.89
C ALA A 28 5.33 11.37 -5.85
N LEU A 29 4.92 10.77 -6.98
CA LEU A 29 5.82 10.29 -8.04
C LEU A 29 6.30 11.41 -8.97
N CYS A 30 5.56 12.53 -9.06
CA CYS A 30 5.89 13.65 -9.93
C CYS A 30 7.12 14.44 -9.43
N PRO A 31 7.80 15.23 -10.29
CA PRO A 31 9.03 15.95 -9.96
C PRO A 31 8.97 16.86 -8.74
N GLY A 32 7.78 17.29 -8.31
CA GLY A 32 7.62 18.12 -7.11
C GLY A 32 8.04 17.43 -5.82
N PHE A 33 7.77 16.13 -5.70
CA PHE A 33 8.14 15.29 -4.56
C PHE A 33 9.19 14.24 -4.93
N ASP A 34 9.09 13.71 -6.15
CA ASP A 34 10.10 12.87 -6.81
C ASP A 34 10.61 11.71 -5.94
N VAL A 35 9.70 10.90 -5.43
CA VAL A 35 10.08 9.73 -4.60
C VAL A 35 10.88 8.69 -5.39
N GLU A 36 10.79 8.68 -6.72
CA GLU A 36 11.56 7.77 -7.57
C GLU A 36 13.08 7.98 -7.44
N ARG A 37 13.54 9.19 -7.14
CA ARG A 37 14.96 9.47 -6.88
C ARG A 37 15.51 8.72 -5.66
N PHE A 38 14.64 8.28 -4.76
CA PHE A 38 15.01 7.44 -3.62
C PHE A 38 14.98 5.95 -3.94
N GLY A 39 14.76 5.59 -5.20
CA GLY A 39 14.73 4.21 -5.69
C GLY A 39 13.36 3.54 -5.61
N ILE A 40 12.30 4.29 -5.31
CA ILE A 40 10.93 3.79 -5.31
C ILE A 40 10.44 3.72 -6.76
N ILE A 41 10.00 2.54 -7.20
CA ILE A 41 9.50 2.32 -8.55
C ILE A 41 8.05 1.88 -8.50
N ASN A 42 7.18 2.60 -9.21
CA ASN A 42 5.79 2.17 -9.40
C ASN A 42 5.71 1.09 -10.47
N THR A 43 5.07 -0.03 -10.16
CA THR A 43 4.91 -1.17 -11.05
C THR A 43 3.46 -1.62 -11.15
N GLY A 44 3.04 -2.08 -12.32
CA GLY A 44 1.73 -2.73 -12.50
C GLY A 44 1.74 -4.24 -12.25
N ASN A 45 2.89 -4.83 -11.89
CA ASN A 45 3.01 -6.27 -11.70
C ASN A 45 3.10 -6.64 -10.21
N PRO A 46 2.07 -7.30 -9.64
CA PRO A 46 2.07 -7.69 -8.22
C PRO A 46 3.25 -8.57 -7.81
N LYS A 47 3.75 -9.41 -8.71
CA LYS A 47 4.88 -10.31 -8.42
C LYS A 47 6.21 -9.60 -8.20
N HIS A 48 6.33 -8.38 -8.67
CA HIS A 48 7.52 -7.55 -8.48
C HIS A 48 7.38 -6.53 -7.35
N ALA A 49 6.15 -6.33 -6.85
CA ALA A 49 5.88 -5.33 -5.83
C ALA A 49 6.24 -5.82 -4.43
N ASP A 50 6.90 -4.96 -3.67
CA ASP A 50 7.24 -5.15 -2.26
C ASP A 50 6.22 -4.44 -1.35
N ILE A 51 5.68 -3.31 -1.81
CA ILE A 51 4.73 -2.47 -1.07
C ILE A 51 3.43 -2.34 -1.88
N PHE A 52 2.31 -2.58 -1.21
CA PHE A 52 0.98 -2.43 -1.77
C PHE A 52 0.31 -1.17 -1.22
N LEU A 53 0.18 -0.12 -2.04
CA LEU A 53 -0.57 1.08 -1.71
C LEU A 53 -2.02 0.90 -2.16
N VAL A 54 -2.95 0.97 -1.23
CA VAL A 54 -4.38 0.87 -1.51
C VAL A 54 -5.08 2.17 -1.14
N THR A 55 -5.82 2.73 -2.08
CA THR A 55 -6.68 3.90 -1.92
C THR A 55 -8.16 3.50 -2.01
N GLY A 56 -9.03 4.31 -1.43
CA GLY A 56 -10.48 4.08 -1.49
C GLY A 56 -10.99 3.01 -0.54
N SER A 57 -12.30 2.91 -0.44
CA SER A 57 -13.00 1.93 0.41
C SER A 57 -13.18 0.60 -0.32
N VAL A 58 -13.10 -0.50 0.43
CA VAL A 58 -13.35 -1.83 -0.14
C VAL A 58 -14.85 -2.08 -0.24
N ASN A 59 -15.30 -2.53 -1.40
CA ASN A 59 -16.66 -2.93 -1.65
C ASN A 59 -16.75 -4.42 -2.06
N GLU A 60 -17.99 -4.96 -2.10
CA GLU A 60 -18.22 -6.38 -2.42
C GLU A 60 -17.69 -6.80 -3.80
N ARG A 61 -17.58 -5.87 -4.75
CA ARG A 61 -17.11 -6.19 -6.11
C ARG A 61 -15.57 -6.22 -6.20
N ASN A 62 -14.89 -5.33 -5.47
CA ASN A 62 -13.43 -5.22 -5.59
C ASN A 62 -12.65 -6.02 -4.53
N ILE A 63 -13.31 -6.51 -3.48
CA ILE A 63 -12.65 -7.32 -2.43
C ILE A 63 -11.89 -8.52 -3.00
N SER A 64 -12.46 -9.19 -4.01
CA SER A 64 -11.81 -10.33 -4.66
C SER A 64 -10.53 -9.91 -5.40
N VAL A 65 -10.54 -8.74 -6.04
CA VAL A 65 -9.39 -8.19 -6.76
C VAL A 65 -8.29 -7.77 -5.80
N VAL A 66 -8.64 -7.08 -4.71
CA VAL A 66 -7.68 -6.70 -3.65
C VAL A 66 -6.98 -7.94 -3.09
N LYS A 67 -7.75 -9.00 -2.77
CA LYS A 67 -7.20 -10.27 -2.30
C LYS A 67 -6.30 -10.95 -3.34
N GLN A 68 -6.71 -10.98 -4.61
CA GLN A 68 -5.91 -11.56 -5.70
C GLN A 68 -4.57 -10.83 -5.88
N ILE A 69 -4.56 -9.50 -5.84
CA ILE A 69 -3.32 -8.74 -5.94
C ILE A 69 -2.40 -9.07 -4.75
N TYR A 70 -2.96 -9.06 -3.53
CA TYR A 70 -2.22 -9.38 -2.32
C TYR A 70 -1.63 -10.79 -2.36
N ASP A 71 -2.39 -11.81 -2.80
CA ASP A 71 -1.94 -13.20 -2.87
C ASP A 71 -0.85 -13.41 -3.94
N GLN A 72 -0.87 -12.61 -5.02
CA GLN A 72 0.15 -12.66 -6.06
C GLN A 72 1.47 -12.00 -5.66
N MET A 73 1.48 -11.12 -4.67
CA MET A 73 2.70 -10.50 -4.16
C MET A 73 3.55 -11.51 -3.41
N VAL A 74 4.84 -11.45 -3.64
CA VAL A 74 5.84 -12.34 -3.01
C VAL A 74 6.23 -11.79 -1.63
N GLU A 75 6.40 -12.69 -0.66
CA GLU A 75 6.95 -12.33 0.66
C GLU A 75 8.46 -11.99 0.59
N PRO A 76 8.94 -10.97 1.31
CA PRO A 76 8.20 -10.12 2.27
C PRO A 76 7.44 -9.01 1.58
N LYS A 77 6.21 -8.76 2.01
CA LYS A 77 5.34 -7.69 1.48
C LYS A 77 4.76 -6.85 2.60
N VAL A 78 4.42 -5.60 2.28
CA VAL A 78 3.84 -4.63 3.22
C VAL A 78 2.65 -3.93 2.56
N VAL A 79 1.58 -3.72 3.31
CA VAL A 79 0.36 -3.05 2.85
C VAL A 79 0.22 -1.70 3.53
N VAL A 80 0.00 -0.67 2.73
CA VAL A 80 -0.26 0.70 3.19
C VAL A 80 -1.65 1.14 2.75
N ALA A 81 -2.53 1.42 3.70
CA ALA A 81 -3.85 1.99 3.45
C ALA A 81 -3.75 3.52 3.38
N CYS A 82 -3.97 4.08 2.19
CA CYS A 82 -3.84 5.51 1.91
C CYS A 82 -5.21 6.20 1.88
N GLY A 83 -5.39 7.17 2.76
CA GLY A 83 -6.60 7.97 2.88
C GLY A 83 -7.63 7.38 3.83
N THR A 84 -8.52 8.23 4.31
CA THR A 84 -9.54 7.88 5.32
C THR A 84 -10.47 6.76 4.83
N CYS A 85 -10.79 6.72 3.53
CA CYS A 85 -11.62 5.67 2.94
C CYS A 85 -10.93 4.30 3.01
N ALA A 86 -9.65 4.22 2.70
CA ALA A 86 -8.87 2.99 2.81
C ALA A 86 -8.67 2.55 4.27
N CYS A 87 -8.52 3.52 5.19
CA CYS A 87 -8.30 3.23 6.60
C CYS A 87 -9.55 2.69 7.31
N SER A 88 -10.74 3.21 7.00
CA SER A 88 -11.96 2.92 7.77
C SER A 88 -13.26 2.91 6.96
N GLY A 89 -13.21 3.06 5.63
CA GLY A 89 -14.37 3.29 4.80
C GLY A 89 -14.77 4.78 4.68
N GLY A 90 -14.25 5.65 5.55
CA GLY A 90 -14.52 7.09 5.54
C GLY A 90 -16.00 7.44 5.62
N ILE A 91 -16.43 8.45 4.86
CA ILE A 91 -17.84 8.87 4.79
C ILE A 91 -18.74 7.83 4.10
N PHE A 92 -18.16 6.85 3.40
CA PHE A 92 -18.89 5.79 2.69
C PHE A 92 -19.11 4.53 3.52
N HIS A 93 -18.64 4.53 4.80
CA HIS A 93 -18.67 3.37 5.68
C HIS A 93 -20.06 2.71 5.77
N ASP A 94 -21.13 3.51 5.83
CA ASP A 94 -22.50 3.03 6.00
C ASP A 94 -23.22 2.76 4.65
N CYS A 95 -22.51 2.85 3.51
CA CYS A 95 -23.10 2.52 2.22
C CYS A 95 -23.29 1.00 2.09
N TYR A 96 -24.46 0.59 1.55
CA TYR A 96 -24.90 -0.82 1.53
C TYR A 96 -23.94 -1.81 0.84
N ASN A 97 -23.08 -1.33 -0.04
CA ASN A 97 -22.13 -2.16 -0.80
C ASN A 97 -20.67 -2.00 -0.35
N VAL A 98 -20.41 -1.14 0.64
CA VAL A 98 -19.09 -0.90 1.20
C VAL A 98 -18.88 -1.80 2.42
N ILE A 99 -17.77 -2.53 2.41
CA ILE A 99 -17.42 -3.45 3.51
C ILE A 99 -16.70 -2.70 4.63
N GLY A 100 -16.02 -1.60 4.27
CA GLY A 100 -15.26 -0.76 5.19
C GLY A 100 -13.86 -0.45 4.69
N GLY A 101 -12.90 -0.44 5.60
CA GLY A 101 -11.48 -0.23 5.29
C GLY A 101 -10.83 -1.44 4.62
N VAL A 102 -9.60 -1.26 4.18
CA VAL A 102 -8.78 -2.32 3.53
C VAL A 102 -8.49 -3.47 4.50
N ASP A 103 -8.44 -3.19 5.78
CA ASP A 103 -8.22 -4.17 6.86
C ASP A 103 -9.29 -5.26 6.95
N GLN A 104 -10.48 -5.00 6.43
CA GLN A 104 -11.55 -6.00 6.31
C GLN A 104 -11.29 -7.03 5.19
N ALA A 105 -10.41 -6.70 4.26
CA ALA A 105 -10.09 -7.56 3.11
C ALA A 105 -8.74 -8.27 3.26
N ILE A 106 -7.69 -7.54 3.64
CA ILE A 106 -6.31 -8.00 3.75
C ILE A 106 -5.64 -7.37 4.98
N PRO A 107 -4.59 -8.00 5.53
CA PRO A 107 -3.82 -7.39 6.63
C PRO A 107 -3.17 -6.08 6.19
N VAL A 108 -3.34 -5.02 6.99
CA VAL A 108 -2.74 -3.70 6.77
C VAL A 108 -1.63 -3.49 7.78
N ASP A 109 -0.46 -3.08 7.30
CA ASP A 109 0.72 -2.82 8.13
C ASP A 109 0.84 -1.34 8.52
N VAL A 110 0.46 -0.42 7.61
CA VAL A 110 0.60 1.02 7.80
C VAL A 110 -0.66 1.75 7.35
N TYR A 111 -1.07 2.74 8.12
CA TYR A 111 -2.20 3.62 7.80
C TYR A 111 -1.70 5.05 7.58
N ALA A 112 -2.06 5.64 6.45
CA ALA A 112 -1.83 7.04 6.11
C ALA A 112 -3.18 7.77 5.98
N PRO A 113 -3.73 8.31 7.09
CA PRO A 113 -5.04 8.94 7.08
C PRO A 113 -4.99 10.32 6.40
N GLY A 114 -6.11 10.72 5.82
CA GLY A 114 -6.31 12.02 5.17
C GLY A 114 -7.43 11.96 4.15
N CYS A 115 -8.08 13.08 3.89
CA CYS A 115 -9.13 13.17 2.88
C CYS A 115 -9.00 14.50 2.09
N ALA A 116 -8.22 14.51 0.99
CA ALA A 116 -7.31 13.46 0.51
C ALA A 116 -6.04 13.39 1.38
N VAL A 117 -5.37 12.22 1.37
CA VAL A 117 -4.06 12.08 2.02
C VAL A 117 -3.02 12.87 1.23
N ARG A 118 -2.20 13.68 1.90
CA ARG A 118 -1.18 14.49 1.23
C ARG A 118 0.02 13.65 0.78
N PRO A 119 0.74 14.06 -0.28
CA PRO A 119 1.92 13.35 -0.77
C PRO A 119 2.97 13.11 0.31
N GLU A 120 3.18 14.09 1.20
CA GLU A 120 4.14 13.96 2.31
C GLU A 120 3.74 12.82 3.27
N ALA A 121 2.45 12.72 3.59
CA ALA A 121 1.95 11.64 4.46
C ALA A 121 2.02 10.25 3.78
N ILE A 122 1.88 10.20 2.45
CA ILE A 122 2.09 8.98 1.67
C ILE A 122 3.56 8.57 1.73
N ILE A 123 4.47 9.52 1.54
CA ILE A 123 5.92 9.31 1.63
C ILE A 123 6.31 8.79 3.01
N ASP A 124 5.81 9.43 4.07
CA ASP A 124 6.04 8.99 5.45
C ASP A 124 5.51 7.57 5.70
N GLY A 125 4.33 7.25 5.14
CA GLY A 125 3.76 5.90 5.18
C GLY A 125 4.64 4.86 4.48
N VAL A 126 5.20 5.21 3.31
CA VAL A 126 6.13 4.35 2.58
C VAL A 126 7.45 4.18 3.34
N VAL A 127 7.97 5.24 3.97
CA VAL A 127 9.17 5.15 4.81
C VAL A 127 8.95 4.22 6.01
N GLN A 128 7.80 4.29 6.66
CA GLN A 128 7.43 3.34 7.72
C GLN A 128 7.33 1.91 7.18
N ALA A 129 6.71 1.74 6.02
CA ALA A 129 6.60 0.45 5.34
C ALA A 129 7.98 -0.17 5.03
N LEU A 130 8.98 0.63 4.64
CA LEU A 130 10.35 0.17 4.44
C LEU A 130 10.99 -0.38 5.71
N GLY A 131 10.74 0.23 6.86
CA GLY A 131 11.18 -0.28 8.15
C GLY A 131 10.60 -1.68 8.43
N ILE A 132 9.30 -1.84 8.26
CA ILE A 132 8.59 -3.12 8.44
C ILE A 132 9.08 -4.17 7.44
N LEU A 133 9.30 -3.77 6.18
CA LEU A 133 9.81 -4.65 5.13
C LEU A 133 11.20 -5.20 5.47
N ASP A 134 12.08 -4.36 6.02
CA ASP A 134 13.42 -4.79 6.45
C ASP A 134 13.34 -5.79 7.61
N GLU A 135 12.45 -5.58 8.58
CA GLU A 135 12.20 -6.52 9.68
C GLU A 135 11.64 -7.85 9.19
N LYS A 136 10.61 -7.83 8.35
CA LYS A 136 10.04 -9.03 7.72
C LYS A 136 11.09 -9.79 6.90
N SER A 137 11.94 -9.08 6.15
CA SER A 137 13.03 -9.67 5.35
C SER A 137 14.08 -10.36 6.24
N LYS A 138 14.44 -9.76 7.37
CA LYS A 138 15.37 -10.38 8.34
C LYS A 138 14.76 -11.63 8.98
N ALA A 139 13.50 -11.57 9.37
CA ALA A 139 12.78 -12.72 9.94
C ALA A 139 12.71 -13.90 8.96
N LEU A 140 12.37 -13.65 7.69
CA LEU A 140 12.37 -14.67 6.64
C LEU A 140 13.74 -15.31 6.40
N LYS A 141 14.80 -14.49 6.41
CA LYS A 141 16.18 -15.00 6.26
C LYS A 141 16.61 -15.84 7.46
N ALA A 142 16.21 -15.47 8.68
CA ALA A 142 16.48 -16.22 9.88
C ALA A 142 15.76 -17.58 9.85
N ALA A 143 14.48 -17.61 9.46
CA ALA A 143 13.70 -18.83 9.32
C ALA A 143 14.32 -19.80 8.29
N LYS A 144 14.80 -19.29 7.14
CA LYS A 144 15.46 -20.10 6.10
C LYS A 144 16.85 -20.62 6.48
N ARG A 145 17.51 -20.03 7.50
CA ARG A 145 18.81 -20.49 8.00
C ARG A 145 18.67 -21.53 9.11
N GLY A 146 17.50 -21.61 9.76
CA GLY A 146 17.22 -22.56 10.82
C GLY A 146 16.51 -23.84 10.36
N ALA A 147 16.18 -23.93 9.07
CA ALA A 147 15.63 -25.12 8.40
C ALA A 147 16.70 -25.78 7.51
#